data_c2537c1b884faf0f09790ae106cb6dd0
#
_entry.id   c2537c1b884faf0f09790ae106cb6dd0
#
_cell.length_a   1.000
_cell.length_b   1.000
_cell.length_c   1.000
_cell.angle_alpha   90.00
_cell.angle_beta   90.00
_cell.angle_gamma   90.00
#
_symmetry.space_group_name_H-M   'P 1'
#
loop_
_entity.id
_entity.type
_entity.pdbx_description
1 polymer ?
#
loop_
_entity_poly.entity_id
_entity_poly.type
_entity_poly.pdbx_seq_one_letter_code
_entity_poly.pdbx_strand_id
1 'polypeptide(L)'
;MNRRDMLIGAATGAVGAAGNATLGAAIPSAQAQTAPPQTAGGALDRIIKEKKIRVTAEVTSPPFGILDKNNQPDGSEIATARQLAKDLGVELELVQVTSPQRIPALLAGRADVAISSLSITFDRAKTVMFATPHGALSIVIAGPKKTQIHSAADLVGKKIGITRATLEESAVPGIAPPGTNIVFFDDIAATLQAMVSGQVDAAGMSAFAAKSVADRNPNAQIENKFTVRTAFYAAAVRPGDFDLLQFLNTWVFLNKQNGVLAGIYKKYTEVALVDLPVL
;
A
#
# COMPACT_ATOMS: atom_id res chain seq x y z
N MET A 1 -57.58 -3.13 17.73
CA MET A 1 -58.53 -3.97 18.49
C MET A 1 -57.68 -4.67 19.55
N ASN A 2 -57.63 -4.16 20.79
CA ASN A 2 -58.45 -4.47 21.99
C ASN A 2 -58.24 -5.92 22.45
N ARG A 3 -57.86 -6.26 23.65
CA ARG A 3 -58.06 -5.86 25.06
C ARG A 3 -57.20 -6.82 25.91
N ARG A 4 -56.50 -6.44 26.98
CA ARG A 4 -56.93 -6.32 28.40
C ARG A 4 -57.74 -7.54 28.90
N ASP A 5 -57.22 -8.21 29.96
CA ASP A 5 -57.53 -8.06 31.39
C ASP A 5 -56.84 -9.21 32.16
N MET A 6 -56.06 -8.95 33.17
CA MET A 6 -56.39 -8.88 34.59
C MET A 6 -56.97 -10.17 35.23
N LEU A 7 -56.26 -10.76 36.17
CA LEU A 7 -56.87 -11.28 37.41
C LEU A 7 -55.83 -11.40 38.56
N ILE A 8 -56.21 -10.75 39.64
CA ILE A 8 -55.63 -10.72 40.99
C ILE A 8 -56.08 -11.95 41.74
N GLY A 9 -55.19 -12.52 42.54
CA GLY A 9 -55.54 -13.56 43.55
C GLY A 9 -54.64 -13.46 44.75
N ALA A 10 -55.14 -12.87 45.82
CA ALA A 10 -54.50 -12.82 47.13
C ALA A 10 -54.88 -14.06 47.95
N ALA A 11 -53.99 -14.65 48.68
CA ALA A 11 -54.30 -15.44 49.87
C ALA A 11 -53.16 -15.39 50.88
N THR A 12 -53.55 -15.00 52.06
CA THR A 12 -52.85 -14.79 53.31
C THR A 12 -52.42 -16.10 54.01
N GLY A 13 -51.30 -16.03 54.74
CA GLY A 13 -51.17 -16.62 56.07
C GLY A 13 -50.18 -17.76 56.23
N ALA A 14 -49.07 -17.56 56.95
CA ALA A 14 -48.79 -18.12 58.24
C ALA A 14 -47.31 -17.93 58.63
N VAL A 15 -47.14 -17.45 59.85
CA VAL A 15 -45.90 -17.23 60.56
C VAL A 15 -45.27 -18.56 60.96
N GLY A 16 -43.91 -18.69 60.73
CA GLY A 16 -43.06 -19.73 61.32
C GLY A 16 -41.66 -19.25 61.42
N ALA A 17 -41.23 -18.96 62.65
CA ALA A 17 -39.86 -18.58 62.99
C ALA A 17 -38.97 -19.80 63.01
N ALA A 18 -37.78 -19.70 62.45
CA ALA A 18 -36.49 -20.13 63.03
C ALA A 18 -35.41 -20.35 61.99
N GLY A 19 -34.22 -19.90 62.25
CA GLY A 19 -32.98 -20.40 61.67
C GLY A 19 -32.22 -19.41 60.79
N ASN A 20 -31.36 -18.61 61.38
CA ASN A 20 -30.25 -17.92 60.70
C ASN A 20 -29.30 -18.97 60.11
N ALA A 21 -29.30 -19.17 58.83
CA ALA A 21 -28.18 -19.73 58.11
C ALA A 21 -27.75 -18.75 57.02
N THR A 22 -26.74 -17.98 57.36
CA THR A 22 -26.04 -17.08 56.38
C THR A 22 -25.28 -17.99 55.39
N LEU A 23 -25.93 -18.35 54.31
CA LEU A 23 -25.23 -18.86 53.10
C LEU A 23 -24.59 -17.67 52.42
N GLY A 24 -23.30 -17.45 52.75
CA GLY A 24 -22.42 -16.56 51.98
C GLY A 24 -22.25 -17.15 50.57
N ALA A 25 -23.02 -16.61 49.62
CA ALA A 25 -22.73 -16.87 48.20
C ALA A 25 -21.42 -16.18 47.87
N ALA A 26 -20.33 -16.96 47.78
CA ALA A 26 -19.06 -16.52 47.24
C ALA A 26 -19.28 -16.19 45.74
N ILE A 27 -19.34 -14.91 45.43
CA ILE A 27 -19.27 -14.44 44.05
C ILE A 27 -17.87 -14.82 43.55
N PRO A 28 -17.69 -15.63 42.51
CA PRO A 28 -16.38 -15.89 41.96
C PRO A 28 -15.84 -14.53 41.47
N SER A 29 -14.75 -14.09 42.11
CA SER A 29 -13.98 -12.93 41.61
C SER A 29 -13.60 -13.20 40.16
N ALA A 30 -14.18 -12.47 39.23
CA ALA A 30 -13.73 -12.45 37.84
C ALA A 30 -12.24 -12.08 37.87
N GLN A 31 -11.39 -13.06 37.64
CA GLN A 31 -9.96 -12.77 37.41
C GLN A 31 -9.91 -11.86 36.19
N ALA A 32 -9.57 -10.61 36.45
CA ALA A 32 -9.20 -9.69 35.39
C ALA A 32 -8.05 -10.36 34.63
N GLN A 33 -8.35 -10.85 33.42
CA GLN A 33 -7.32 -11.24 32.48
C GLN A 33 -6.45 -10.02 32.27
N THR A 34 -5.29 -10.01 32.91
CA THR A 34 -4.24 -9.04 32.60
C THR A 34 -3.92 -9.21 31.14
N ALA A 35 -4.28 -8.20 30.33
CA ALA A 35 -3.80 -8.11 28.96
C ALA A 35 -2.29 -8.35 28.99
N PRO A 36 -1.73 -9.09 28.02
CA PRO A 36 -0.28 -9.29 27.96
C PRO A 36 0.38 -7.91 28.02
N PRO A 37 1.51 -7.77 28.74
CA PRO A 37 2.19 -6.49 28.84
C PRO A 37 2.45 -5.99 27.43
N GLN A 38 1.80 -4.89 27.03
CA GLN A 38 2.21 -4.15 25.87
C GLN A 38 3.67 -3.80 26.12
N THR A 39 4.57 -4.34 25.30
CA THR A 39 5.98 -3.96 25.34
C THR A 39 5.99 -2.44 25.27
N ALA A 40 6.49 -1.81 26.34
CA ALA A 40 6.59 -0.36 26.45
C ALA A 40 7.55 0.14 25.35
N GLY A 41 7.00 0.61 24.22
CA GLY A 41 7.71 1.08 23.06
C GLY A 41 6.99 0.66 21.78
N GLY A 42 6.59 1.63 20.95
CA GLY A 42 5.97 1.39 19.65
C GLY A 42 6.98 0.90 18.60
N ALA A 43 6.53 0.86 17.35
CA ALA A 43 7.39 0.44 16.23
C ALA A 43 8.60 1.37 16.06
N LEU A 44 8.43 2.66 16.25
CA LEU A 44 9.52 3.64 16.17
C LEU A 44 10.58 3.40 17.27
N ASP A 45 10.15 3.20 18.52
CA ASP A 45 11.06 2.92 19.63
C ASP A 45 11.88 1.66 19.39
N ARG A 46 11.26 0.61 18.87
CA ARG A 46 11.93 -0.63 18.49
C ARG A 46 13.00 -0.37 17.41
N ILE A 47 12.66 0.34 16.33
CA ILE A 47 13.60 0.69 15.24
C ILE A 47 14.81 1.44 15.78
N ILE A 48 14.58 2.45 16.63
CA ILE A 48 15.64 3.26 17.24
C ILE A 48 16.54 2.39 18.17
N LYS A 49 15.92 1.53 18.97
CA LYS A 49 16.63 0.64 19.89
C LYS A 49 17.45 -0.42 19.17
N GLU A 50 16.88 -1.04 18.13
CA GLU A 50 17.54 -2.06 17.30
C GLU A 50 18.57 -1.46 16.33
N LYS A 51 18.58 -0.11 16.17
CA LYS A 51 19.41 0.60 15.19
C LYS A 51 19.21 0.10 13.76
N LYS A 52 18.01 -0.36 13.43
CA LYS A 52 17.68 -0.94 12.12
C LYS A 52 16.23 -0.66 11.73
N ILE A 53 16.02 -0.30 10.46
CA ILE A 53 14.71 -0.21 9.83
C ILE A 53 14.63 -1.14 8.61
N ARG A 54 13.56 -1.92 8.50
CA ARG A 54 13.29 -2.82 7.38
C ARG A 54 12.27 -2.17 6.44
N VAL A 55 12.66 -1.97 5.19
CA VAL A 55 11.83 -1.29 4.19
C VAL A 55 11.63 -2.17 2.98
N THR A 56 10.39 -2.27 2.46
CA THR A 56 10.13 -3.01 1.21
C THR A 56 10.85 -2.38 0.02
N ALA A 57 11.40 -3.20 -0.87
CA ALA A 57 12.11 -2.79 -2.07
C ALA A 57 11.59 -3.59 -3.28
N GLU A 58 10.92 -2.94 -4.21
CA GLU A 58 10.47 -3.54 -5.46
C GLU A 58 11.42 -3.14 -6.59
N VAL A 59 12.44 -3.98 -6.86
CA VAL A 59 13.54 -3.67 -7.79
C VAL A 59 13.20 -3.92 -9.27
N THR A 60 11.96 -4.22 -9.59
CA THR A 60 11.47 -4.45 -10.96
C THR A 60 10.53 -3.34 -11.46
N SER A 61 10.42 -2.24 -10.69
CA SER A 61 9.51 -1.12 -10.94
C SER A 61 10.28 0.17 -11.31
N PRO A 62 10.81 0.30 -12.53
CA PRO A 62 11.54 1.50 -12.93
C PRO A 62 10.62 2.73 -13.02
N PRO A 63 11.09 3.93 -12.64
CA PRO A 63 12.38 4.26 -12.05
C PRO A 63 12.37 4.22 -10.52
N PHE A 64 11.30 3.71 -9.91
CA PHE A 64 11.08 3.70 -8.45
C PHE A 64 12.02 2.73 -7.73
N GLY A 65 12.19 1.53 -8.29
CA GLY A 65 13.14 0.53 -7.84
C GLY A 65 13.68 -0.27 -9.03
N ILE A 66 14.99 -0.34 -9.11
CA ILE A 66 15.75 -1.04 -10.16
C ILE A 66 16.96 -1.74 -9.53
N LEU A 67 17.60 -2.59 -10.29
CA LEU A 67 18.99 -2.97 -10.03
C LEU A 67 19.91 -2.09 -10.90
N ASP A 68 20.93 -1.52 -10.28
CA ASP A 68 21.96 -0.76 -10.98
C ASP A 68 22.92 -1.69 -11.77
N LYS A 69 23.95 -1.11 -12.41
CA LYS A 69 24.97 -1.86 -13.16
C LYS A 69 25.78 -2.84 -12.32
N ASN A 70 25.76 -2.70 -11.00
CA ASN A 70 26.46 -3.57 -10.04
C ASN A 70 25.49 -4.54 -9.35
N ASN A 71 24.26 -4.70 -9.88
CA ASN A 71 23.18 -5.49 -9.27
C ASN A 71 22.78 -5.01 -7.85
N GLN A 72 22.97 -3.72 -7.54
CA GLN A 72 22.55 -3.15 -6.27
C GLN A 72 21.19 -2.46 -6.44
N PRO A 73 20.29 -2.58 -5.44
CA PRO A 73 19.02 -1.87 -5.46
C PRO A 73 19.24 -0.36 -5.56
N ASP A 74 18.56 0.29 -6.51
CA ASP A 74 18.56 1.74 -6.71
C ASP A 74 17.18 2.20 -7.22
N GLY A 75 16.98 3.52 -7.33
CA GLY A 75 15.69 4.10 -7.75
C GLY A 75 15.16 5.10 -6.74
N SER A 76 14.09 5.82 -7.10
CA SER A 76 13.58 6.90 -6.25
C SER A 76 13.07 6.42 -4.90
N GLU A 77 12.38 5.27 -4.84
CA GLU A 77 11.87 4.73 -3.58
C GLU A 77 13.00 4.13 -2.72
N ILE A 78 14.01 3.53 -3.35
CA ILE A 78 15.20 3.06 -2.65
C ILE A 78 15.99 4.23 -2.07
N ALA A 79 16.15 5.32 -2.83
CA ALA A 79 16.80 6.55 -2.35
C ALA A 79 16.00 7.21 -1.21
N THR A 80 14.67 7.20 -1.29
CA THR A 80 13.78 7.67 -0.22
C THR A 80 13.94 6.82 1.05
N ALA A 81 14.02 5.49 0.94
CA ALA A 81 14.27 4.60 2.06
C ALA A 81 15.66 4.83 2.69
N ARG A 82 16.69 5.04 1.86
CA ARG A 82 18.05 5.40 2.35
C ARG A 82 18.04 6.72 3.11
N GLN A 83 17.33 7.73 2.60
CA GLN A 83 17.21 9.02 3.28
C GLN A 83 16.48 8.88 4.61
N LEU A 84 15.39 8.10 4.66
CA LEU A 84 14.66 7.82 5.89
C LEU A 84 15.56 7.17 6.95
N ALA A 85 16.29 6.13 6.60
CA ALA A 85 17.20 5.45 7.52
C ALA A 85 18.34 6.36 8.02
N LYS A 86 18.87 7.20 7.13
CA LYS A 86 19.87 8.22 7.46
C LYS A 86 19.34 9.22 8.48
N ASP A 87 18.14 9.75 8.27
CA ASP A 87 17.54 10.75 9.14
C ASP A 87 17.11 10.15 10.51
N LEU A 88 16.78 8.85 10.54
CA LEU A 88 16.56 8.08 11.77
C LEU A 88 17.88 7.73 12.50
N GLY A 89 19.02 7.81 11.83
CA GLY A 89 20.32 7.36 12.39
C GLY A 89 20.41 5.85 12.60
N VAL A 90 19.81 5.06 11.70
CA VAL A 90 19.74 3.59 11.77
C VAL A 90 20.20 2.94 10.48
N GLU A 91 20.51 1.65 10.55
CA GLU A 91 20.83 0.81 9.37
C GLU A 91 19.55 0.56 8.55
N LEU A 92 19.66 0.59 7.21
CA LEU A 92 18.61 0.21 6.28
C LEU A 92 18.75 -1.26 5.88
N GLU A 93 17.73 -2.05 6.13
CA GLU A 93 17.56 -3.39 5.55
C GLU A 93 16.47 -3.34 4.47
N LEU A 94 16.83 -3.65 3.22
CA LEU A 94 15.89 -3.72 2.12
C LEU A 94 15.28 -5.11 2.01
N VAL A 95 13.96 -5.20 2.18
CA VAL A 95 13.18 -6.43 2.02
C VAL A 95 12.66 -6.48 0.58
N GLN A 96 13.31 -7.28 -0.27
CA GLN A 96 12.90 -7.40 -1.67
C GLN A 96 11.52 -8.07 -1.77
N VAL A 97 10.66 -7.47 -2.57
CA VAL A 97 9.27 -7.89 -2.79
C VAL A 97 8.84 -7.65 -4.23
N THR A 98 7.82 -8.37 -4.67
CA THR A 98 7.02 -8.03 -5.86
C THR A 98 5.78 -7.22 -5.45
N SER A 99 5.07 -6.64 -6.42
CA SER A 99 3.87 -5.84 -6.15
C SER A 99 2.84 -6.55 -5.25
N PRO A 100 2.49 -7.84 -5.45
CA PRO A 100 1.57 -8.56 -4.55
C PRO A 100 2.12 -8.77 -3.14
N GLN A 101 3.43 -8.77 -2.96
CA GLN A 101 4.07 -9.07 -1.67
C GLN A 101 4.25 -7.86 -0.76
N ARG A 102 4.08 -6.61 -1.25
CA ARG A 102 4.32 -5.37 -0.49
C ARG A 102 3.53 -5.31 0.82
N ILE A 103 2.21 -5.39 0.74
CA ILE A 103 1.33 -5.34 1.91
C ILE A 103 1.47 -6.61 2.77
N PRO A 104 1.46 -7.84 2.24
CA PRO A 104 1.73 -9.04 3.03
C PRO A 104 3.06 -9.01 3.79
N ALA A 105 4.15 -8.50 3.20
CA ALA A 105 5.44 -8.39 3.88
C ALA A 105 5.37 -7.44 5.09
N LEU A 106 4.65 -6.30 4.92
CA LEU A 106 4.41 -5.34 5.99
C LEU A 106 3.57 -5.95 7.12
N LEU A 107 2.42 -6.56 6.81
CA LEU A 107 1.50 -7.13 7.79
C LEU A 107 2.12 -8.31 8.56
N ALA A 108 2.94 -9.13 7.90
CA ALA A 108 3.68 -10.22 8.52
C ALA A 108 4.89 -9.75 9.37
N GLY A 109 5.15 -8.44 9.46
CA GLY A 109 6.27 -7.90 10.22
C GLY A 109 7.64 -8.18 9.58
N ARG A 110 7.70 -8.60 8.32
CA ARG A 110 8.97 -8.74 7.59
C ARG A 110 9.57 -7.39 7.23
N ALA A 111 8.74 -6.38 7.02
CA ALA A 111 9.14 -4.99 6.85
C ALA A 111 8.44 -4.12 7.91
N ASP A 112 9.05 -2.99 8.23
CA ASP A 112 8.50 -1.99 9.15
C ASP A 112 7.73 -0.92 8.39
N VAL A 113 8.22 -0.57 7.21
CA VAL A 113 7.62 0.43 6.32
C VAL A 113 7.58 -0.12 4.89
N ALA A 114 6.47 0.11 4.20
CA ALA A 114 6.40 -0.12 2.76
C ALA A 114 6.67 1.21 2.03
N ILE A 115 7.84 1.32 1.38
CA ILE A 115 8.22 2.42 0.49
C ILE A 115 8.53 1.81 -0.88
N SER A 116 7.51 1.71 -1.73
CA SER A 116 7.59 1.01 -3.03
C SER A 116 6.50 1.49 -3.99
N SER A 117 6.38 2.82 -4.14
CA SER A 117 5.37 3.51 -4.96
C SER A 117 3.94 2.99 -4.71
N LEU A 118 3.61 2.70 -3.45
CA LEU A 118 2.33 2.14 -3.06
C LEU A 118 1.24 3.22 -3.14
N SER A 119 0.45 3.22 -4.22
CA SER A 119 -0.64 4.17 -4.42
C SER A 119 -1.70 4.07 -3.31
N ILE A 120 -2.18 5.23 -2.84
CA ILE A 120 -3.22 5.32 -1.84
C ILE A 120 -4.57 4.95 -2.49
N THR A 121 -5.26 3.98 -1.90
CA THR A 121 -6.62 3.58 -2.30
C THR A 121 -7.46 3.28 -1.07
N PHE A 122 -8.79 3.38 -1.18
CA PHE A 122 -9.70 3.05 -0.09
C PHE A 122 -9.52 1.60 0.41
N ASP A 123 -9.32 0.65 -0.50
CA ASP A 123 -9.17 -0.76 -0.11
C ASP A 123 -7.87 -1.02 0.63
N ARG A 124 -6.77 -0.42 0.19
CA ARG A 124 -5.48 -0.50 0.91
C ARG A 124 -5.54 0.20 2.26
N ALA A 125 -6.22 1.36 2.34
CA ALA A 125 -6.38 2.11 3.59
C ALA A 125 -7.20 1.37 4.67
N LYS A 126 -8.00 0.37 4.30
CA LYS A 126 -8.66 -0.54 5.25
C LYS A 126 -7.68 -1.55 5.87
N THR A 127 -6.50 -1.72 5.28
CA THR A 127 -5.55 -2.80 5.62
C THR A 127 -4.25 -2.27 6.20
N VAL A 128 -3.80 -1.10 5.75
CA VAL A 128 -2.57 -0.42 6.20
C VAL A 128 -2.84 1.04 6.47
N MET A 129 -1.96 1.69 7.26
CA MET A 129 -2.02 3.14 7.47
C MET A 129 -1.00 3.82 6.56
N PHE A 130 -1.47 4.80 5.80
CA PHE A 130 -0.62 5.60 4.92
C PHE A 130 -0.11 6.85 5.61
N ALA A 131 1.15 7.16 5.41
CA ALA A 131 1.70 8.47 5.73
C ALA A 131 1.30 9.50 4.65
N THR A 132 1.59 10.78 4.89
CA THR A 132 1.48 11.85 3.91
C THR A 132 2.14 11.44 2.58
N PRO A 133 1.51 11.70 1.42
CA PRO A 133 2.07 11.38 0.12
C PRO A 133 3.44 12.01 -0.09
N HIS A 134 4.37 11.24 -0.65
CA HIS A 134 5.70 11.71 -1.01
C HIS A 134 5.98 11.67 -2.52
N GLY A 135 5.00 11.19 -3.31
CA GLY A 135 5.12 11.19 -4.76
C GLY A 135 3.79 11.00 -5.49
N ALA A 136 3.84 11.15 -6.80
CA ALA A 136 2.71 10.98 -7.70
C ALA A 136 3.13 10.23 -8.96
N LEU A 137 2.17 9.56 -9.58
CA LEU A 137 2.37 8.88 -10.87
C LEU A 137 1.07 8.90 -11.68
N SER A 138 1.20 8.85 -13.00
CA SER A 138 0.08 8.66 -13.90
C SER A 138 0.06 7.23 -14.40
N ILE A 139 -1.10 6.58 -14.31
CA ILE A 139 -1.37 5.31 -14.94
C ILE A 139 -1.78 5.55 -16.37
N VAL A 140 -1.15 4.86 -17.29
CA VAL A 140 -1.40 4.93 -18.72
C VAL A 140 -1.65 3.55 -19.30
N ILE A 141 -2.31 3.50 -20.43
CA ILE A 141 -2.14 2.39 -21.37
C ILE A 141 -0.96 2.75 -22.25
N ALA A 142 0.04 1.87 -22.32
CA ALA A 142 1.21 2.02 -23.18
C ALA A 142 1.33 0.80 -24.10
N GLY A 143 1.90 0.99 -25.27
CA GLY A 143 2.08 -0.08 -26.24
C GLY A 143 2.86 0.36 -27.47
N PRO A 144 3.20 -0.57 -28.38
CA PRO A 144 3.89 -0.26 -29.62
C PRO A 144 3.15 0.78 -30.46
N LYS A 145 3.86 1.70 -31.08
CA LYS A 145 3.28 2.76 -31.93
C LYS A 145 2.34 2.21 -33.01
N LYS A 146 2.66 1.03 -33.56
CA LYS A 146 1.83 0.35 -34.57
C LYS A 146 0.46 -0.11 -34.05
N THR A 147 0.32 -0.30 -32.72
CA THR A 147 -0.95 -0.71 -32.10
C THR A 147 -1.86 0.51 -32.01
N GLN A 148 -2.96 0.48 -32.77
CA GLN A 148 -3.93 1.59 -32.80
C GLN A 148 -4.82 1.51 -31.56
N ILE A 149 -4.51 2.35 -30.57
CA ILE A 149 -5.25 2.55 -29.31
C ILE A 149 -5.15 4.04 -29.02
N HIS A 150 -6.28 4.75 -28.96
CA HIS A 150 -6.36 6.19 -28.65
C HIS A 150 -7.25 6.46 -27.45
N SER A 151 -8.11 5.51 -27.11
CA SER A 151 -9.07 5.61 -26.01
C SER A 151 -9.39 4.23 -25.41
N ALA A 152 -10.17 4.20 -24.35
CA ALA A 152 -10.64 2.96 -23.75
C ALA A 152 -11.49 2.13 -24.74
N ALA A 153 -12.22 2.76 -25.65
CA ALA A 153 -13.04 2.05 -26.65
C ALA A 153 -12.21 1.13 -27.56
N ASP A 154 -10.96 1.49 -27.83
CA ASP A 154 -10.06 0.74 -28.73
C ASP A 154 -9.45 -0.50 -28.05
N LEU A 155 -9.73 -0.74 -26.77
CA LEU A 155 -9.27 -1.93 -26.04
C LEU A 155 -10.06 -3.19 -26.39
N VAL A 156 -11.22 -3.08 -27.05
CA VAL A 156 -12.03 -4.23 -27.47
C VAL A 156 -11.20 -5.16 -28.38
N GLY A 157 -11.18 -6.44 -28.04
CA GLY A 157 -10.41 -7.47 -28.76
C GLY A 157 -8.91 -7.44 -28.52
N LYS A 158 -8.38 -6.45 -27.76
CA LYS A 158 -6.95 -6.36 -27.44
C LYS A 158 -6.61 -7.15 -26.19
N LYS A 159 -5.39 -7.68 -26.14
CA LYS A 159 -4.78 -8.27 -24.95
C LYS A 159 -4.03 -7.18 -24.20
N ILE A 160 -4.49 -6.86 -23.00
CA ILE A 160 -3.91 -5.81 -22.14
C ILE A 160 -3.24 -6.44 -20.93
N GLY A 161 -1.91 -6.29 -20.85
CA GLY A 161 -1.12 -6.79 -19.74
C GLY A 161 -1.26 -5.90 -18.50
N ILE A 162 -1.43 -6.49 -17.34
CA ILE A 162 -1.57 -5.80 -16.06
C ILE A 162 -0.81 -6.53 -14.97
N THR A 163 -0.09 -5.81 -14.12
CA THR A 163 0.56 -6.39 -12.94
C THR A 163 -0.43 -6.48 -11.79
N ARG A 164 -0.51 -7.65 -11.13
CA ARG A 164 -1.35 -7.87 -9.94
C ARG A 164 -0.95 -6.97 -8.80
N ALA A 165 -1.91 -6.63 -7.94
CA ALA A 165 -1.77 -5.80 -6.75
C ALA A 165 -1.17 -4.41 -7.00
N THR A 166 -1.19 -3.94 -8.25
CA THR A 166 -0.92 -2.55 -8.63
C THR A 166 -2.22 -1.74 -8.68
N LEU A 167 -2.11 -0.43 -8.89
CA LEU A 167 -3.30 0.40 -9.10
C LEU A 167 -3.97 0.08 -10.44
N GLU A 168 -3.20 -0.34 -11.41
CA GLU A 168 -3.63 -0.73 -12.76
C GLU A 168 -4.63 -1.89 -12.72
N GLU A 169 -4.46 -2.83 -11.77
CA GLU A 169 -5.35 -3.98 -11.62
C GLU A 169 -6.81 -3.57 -11.34
N SER A 170 -7.03 -2.44 -10.66
CA SER A 170 -8.38 -1.93 -10.44
C SER A 170 -8.79 -0.87 -11.45
N ALA A 171 -7.85 -0.03 -11.89
CA ALA A 171 -8.14 1.12 -12.73
C ALA A 171 -8.45 0.74 -14.18
N VAL A 172 -7.69 -0.20 -14.76
CA VAL A 172 -7.86 -0.56 -16.17
C VAL A 172 -9.13 -1.35 -16.43
N PRO A 173 -9.47 -2.42 -15.65
CA PRO A 173 -10.75 -3.10 -15.82
C PRO A 173 -11.96 -2.17 -15.62
N GLY A 174 -11.83 -1.15 -14.77
CA GLY A 174 -12.90 -0.18 -14.52
C GLY A 174 -13.26 0.71 -15.72
N ILE A 175 -12.35 0.83 -16.70
CA ILE A 175 -12.57 1.62 -17.93
C ILE A 175 -12.63 0.75 -19.17
N ALA A 176 -12.21 -0.51 -19.09
CA ALA A 176 -12.13 -1.42 -20.23
C ALA A 176 -13.53 -1.87 -20.67
N PRO A 177 -13.89 -1.71 -21.95
CA PRO A 177 -15.18 -2.20 -22.46
C PRO A 177 -15.25 -3.73 -22.42
N PRO A 178 -16.46 -4.32 -22.42
CA PRO A 178 -16.66 -5.74 -22.65
C PRO A 178 -15.96 -6.21 -23.95
N GLY A 179 -15.29 -7.36 -23.88
CA GLY A 179 -14.48 -7.88 -25.00
C GLY A 179 -13.00 -7.48 -24.95
N THR A 180 -12.58 -6.66 -23.97
CA THR A 180 -11.14 -6.47 -23.66
C THR A 180 -10.59 -7.73 -22.99
N ASN A 181 -9.44 -8.22 -23.44
CA ASN A 181 -8.79 -9.40 -22.83
C ASN A 181 -7.69 -8.97 -21.88
N ILE A 182 -7.97 -8.98 -20.57
CA ILE A 182 -6.99 -8.62 -19.53
C ILE A 182 -6.12 -9.83 -19.20
N VAL A 183 -4.79 -9.66 -19.29
CA VAL A 183 -3.79 -10.68 -18.95
C VAL A 183 -3.01 -10.22 -17.73
N PHE A 184 -3.05 -11.00 -16.65
CA PHE A 184 -2.40 -10.65 -15.40
C PHE A 184 -1.02 -11.27 -15.25
N PHE A 185 -0.07 -10.49 -14.71
CA PHE A 185 1.29 -10.89 -14.41
C PHE A 185 1.59 -10.62 -12.92
N ASP A 186 2.51 -11.37 -12.33
CA ASP A 186 2.83 -11.27 -10.90
C ASP A 186 3.92 -10.23 -10.59
N ASP A 187 4.62 -9.72 -11.60
CA ASP A 187 5.59 -8.64 -11.45
C ASP A 187 5.62 -7.69 -12.66
N ILE A 188 6.17 -6.50 -12.43
CA ILE A 188 6.20 -5.44 -13.44
C ILE A 188 7.14 -5.80 -14.59
N ALA A 189 8.28 -6.44 -14.34
CA ALA A 189 9.21 -6.82 -15.40
C ALA A 189 8.58 -7.80 -16.38
N ALA A 190 7.81 -8.79 -15.88
CA ALA A 190 7.07 -9.73 -16.73
C ALA A 190 6.02 -9.01 -17.60
N THR A 191 5.29 -8.03 -17.02
CA THR A 191 4.32 -7.22 -17.78
C THR A 191 5.01 -6.41 -18.87
N LEU A 192 6.13 -5.75 -18.56
CA LEU A 192 6.91 -4.97 -19.54
C LEU A 192 7.46 -5.87 -20.66
N GLN A 193 8.00 -7.03 -20.30
CA GLN A 193 8.54 -8.00 -21.27
C GLN A 193 7.45 -8.56 -22.18
N ALA A 194 6.27 -8.88 -21.64
CA ALA A 194 5.13 -9.36 -22.42
C ALA A 194 4.67 -8.34 -23.48
N MET A 195 4.71 -7.04 -23.14
CA MET A 195 4.40 -5.96 -24.10
C MET A 195 5.48 -5.83 -25.17
N VAL A 196 6.77 -5.85 -24.78
CA VAL A 196 7.89 -5.73 -25.73
C VAL A 196 7.94 -6.91 -26.69
N SER A 197 7.67 -8.13 -26.21
CA SER A 197 7.67 -9.36 -27.04
C SER A 197 6.41 -9.52 -27.90
N GLY A 198 5.36 -8.71 -27.67
CA GLY A 198 4.08 -8.84 -28.38
C GLY A 198 3.18 -9.95 -27.84
N GLN A 199 3.47 -10.50 -26.67
CA GLN A 199 2.57 -11.44 -25.99
C GLN A 199 1.24 -10.76 -25.62
N VAL A 200 1.29 -9.46 -25.30
CA VAL A 200 0.13 -8.58 -25.15
C VAL A 200 0.24 -7.41 -26.12
N ASP A 201 -0.91 -6.85 -26.54
CA ASP A 201 -0.96 -5.75 -27.50
C ASP A 201 -0.55 -4.40 -26.89
N ALA A 202 -0.86 -4.23 -25.61
CA ALA A 202 -0.53 -3.06 -24.80
C ALA A 202 -0.53 -3.45 -23.32
N ALA A 203 -0.12 -2.55 -22.44
CA ALA A 203 -0.17 -2.80 -20.99
C ALA A 203 -0.57 -1.55 -20.20
N GLY A 204 -1.28 -1.77 -19.10
CA GLY A 204 -1.50 -0.78 -18.07
C GLY A 204 -0.28 -0.69 -17.18
N MET A 205 0.29 0.53 -17.03
CA MET A 205 1.49 0.77 -16.22
C MET A 205 1.63 2.23 -15.84
N SER A 206 2.61 2.56 -15.00
CA SER A 206 2.96 3.98 -14.80
C SER A 206 3.59 4.57 -16.06
N ALA A 207 3.34 5.86 -16.33
CA ALA A 207 3.96 6.57 -17.44
C ALA A 207 5.50 6.54 -17.37
N PHE A 208 6.06 6.49 -16.16
CA PHE A 208 7.50 6.35 -15.95
C PHE A 208 8.04 4.98 -16.35
N ALA A 209 7.31 3.90 -16.01
CA ALA A 209 7.68 2.56 -16.45
C ALA A 209 7.60 2.43 -17.98
N ALA A 210 6.56 3.02 -18.59
CA ALA A 210 6.42 3.08 -20.04
C ALA A 210 7.61 3.81 -20.70
N LYS A 211 8.00 4.98 -20.17
CA LYS A 211 9.19 5.70 -20.65
C LYS A 211 10.45 4.85 -20.49
N SER A 212 10.66 4.26 -19.30
CA SER A 212 11.85 3.45 -19.03
C SER A 212 11.97 2.24 -19.97
N VAL A 213 10.86 1.57 -20.30
CA VAL A 213 10.90 0.44 -21.24
C VAL A 213 11.12 0.91 -22.68
N ALA A 214 10.54 2.06 -23.07
CA ALA A 214 10.77 2.67 -24.39
C ALA A 214 12.25 3.01 -24.60
N ASP A 215 12.87 3.65 -23.62
CA ASP A 215 14.29 4.05 -23.68
C ASP A 215 15.23 2.83 -23.81
N ARG A 216 14.91 1.71 -23.14
CA ARG A 216 15.70 0.47 -23.20
C ARG A 216 15.43 -0.37 -24.44
N ASN A 217 14.30 -0.17 -25.11
CA ASN A 217 13.86 -0.96 -26.25
C ASN A 217 13.41 -0.05 -27.41
N PRO A 218 14.30 0.77 -27.99
CA PRO A 218 13.93 1.76 -28.99
C PRO A 218 13.26 1.12 -30.23
N ASN A 219 13.64 -0.10 -30.59
CA ASN A 219 13.06 -0.83 -31.70
C ASN A 219 11.59 -1.24 -31.49
N ALA A 220 11.15 -1.37 -30.24
CA ALA A 220 9.77 -1.69 -29.90
C ALA A 220 8.83 -0.48 -30.07
N GLN A 221 9.38 0.73 -30.18
CA GLN A 221 8.64 1.98 -30.37
C GLN A 221 7.46 2.12 -29.40
N ILE A 222 7.70 1.87 -28.11
CA ILE A 222 6.68 1.97 -27.08
C ILE A 222 6.32 3.44 -26.84
N GLU A 223 5.03 3.73 -26.77
CA GLU A 223 4.49 5.07 -26.46
C GLU A 223 3.31 4.98 -25.51
N ASN A 224 3.05 6.07 -24.83
CA ASN A 224 1.82 6.24 -24.05
C ASN A 224 0.65 6.41 -25.02
N LYS A 225 -0.38 5.59 -24.90
CA LYS A 225 -1.59 5.65 -25.72
C LYS A 225 -2.59 6.65 -25.16
N PHE A 226 -2.96 6.49 -23.90
CA PHE A 226 -3.77 7.46 -23.16
C PHE A 226 -3.58 7.30 -21.65
N THR A 227 -3.91 8.35 -20.91
CA THR A 227 -3.87 8.35 -19.44
C THR A 227 -5.18 7.79 -18.88
N VAL A 228 -5.06 6.82 -17.98
CA VAL A 228 -6.19 6.21 -17.25
C VAL A 228 -6.53 7.05 -16.03
N ARG A 229 -5.54 7.36 -15.20
CA ARG A 229 -5.69 8.22 -14.01
C ARG A 229 -4.33 8.66 -13.46
N THR A 230 -4.36 9.72 -12.65
CA THR A 230 -3.23 10.11 -11.79
C THR A 230 -3.49 9.67 -10.36
N ALA A 231 -2.44 9.29 -9.64
CA ALA A 231 -2.53 8.84 -8.26
C ALA A 231 -1.31 9.31 -7.45
N PHE A 232 -1.55 9.50 -6.16
CA PHE A 232 -0.50 9.74 -5.19
C PHE A 232 -0.10 8.43 -4.52
N TYR A 233 1.18 8.31 -4.14
CA TYR A 233 1.69 7.18 -3.40
C TYR A 233 2.39 7.65 -2.12
N ALA A 234 2.40 6.79 -1.12
CA ALA A 234 2.92 7.11 0.19
C ALA A 234 3.60 5.90 0.83
N ALA A 235 4.42 6.19 1.84
CA ALA A 235 4.87 5.17 2.78
C ALA A 235 3.67 4.61 3.55
N ALA A 236 3.69 3.31 3.84
CA ALA A 236 2.65 2.67 4.63
C ALA A 236 3.26 1.87 5.79
N VAL A 237 2.51 1.83 6.90
CA VAL A 237 2.84 1.07 8.11
C VAL A 237 1.68 0.16 8.50
N ARG A 238 1.94 -0.80 9.38
CA ARG A 238 0.90 -1.69 9.93
C ARG A 238 -0.15 -0.88 10.72
N PRO A 239 -1.40 -1.36 10.76
CA PRO A 239 -2.37 -0.87 11.73
C PRO A 239 -1.83 -0.99 13.16
N GLY A 240 -1.90 0.12 13.92
CA GLY A 240 -1.39 0.18 15.29
C GLY A 240 0.02 0.78 15.44
N ASP A 241 0.83 0.89 14.40
CA ASP A 241 2.16 1.52 14.42
C ASP A 241 2.02 3.07 14.35
N PHE A 242 1.22 3.67 15.24
CA PHE A 242 0.88 5.09 15.20
C PHE A 242 2.07 6.02 15.45
N ASP A 243 3.00 5.63 16.33
CA ASP A 243 4.23 6.37 16.61
C ASP A 243 5.12 6.48 15.35
N LEU A 244 5.29 5.38 14.64
CA LEU A 244 6.03 5.36 13.37
C LEU A 244 5.31 6.16 12.29
N LEU A 245 3.98 6.05 12.18
CA LEU A 245 3.18 6.84 11.25
C LEU A 245 3.34 8.34 11.50
N GLN A 246 3.23 8.77 12.76
CA GLN A 246 3.38 10.18 13.12
C GLN A 246 4.79 10.69 12.80
N PHE A 247 5.81 9.89 13.07
CA PHE A 247 7.18 10.20 12.66
C PHE A 247 7.29 10.37 11.15
N LEU A 248 6.77 9.43 10.37
CA LEU A 248 6.81 9.49 8.90
C LEU A 248 6.10 10.72 8.35
N ASN A 249 4.96 11.12 8.91
CA ASN A 249 4.25 12.34 8.52
C ASN A 249 5.13 13.59 8.75
N THR A 250 5.75 13.68 9.93
CA THR A 250 6.68 14.77 10.24
C THR A 250 7.90 14.74 9.32
N TRP A 251 8.45 13.56 9.08
CA TRP A 251 9.61 13.36 8.20
C TRP A 251 9.31 13.79 6.76
N VAL A 252 8.16 13.38 6.21
CA VAL A 252 7.73 13.80 4.86
C VAL A 252 7.55 15.31 4.80
N PHE A 253 6.90 15.92 5.81
CA PHE A 253 6.70 17.37 5.89
C PHE A 253 8.04 18.12 5.82
N LEU A 254 9.02 17.75 6.65
CA LEU A 254 10.33 18.38 6.69
C LEU A 254 11.11 18.18 5.38
N ASN A 255 11.10 16.96 4.83
CA ASN A 255 11.82 16.64 3.60
C ASN A 255 11.15 17.18 2.33
N LYS A 256 9.86 17.54 2.38
CA LYS A 256 9.21 18.38 1.35
C LYS A 256 9.69 19.83 1.43
N GLN A 257 9.69 20.41 2.63
CA GLN A 257 10.09 21.82 2.82
C GLN A 257 11.54 22.08 2.41
N ASN A 258 12.45 21.18 2.76
CA ASN A 258 13.88 21.34 2.43
C ASN A 258 14.25 20.85 1.02
N GLY A 259 13.26 20.38 0.22
CA GLY A 259 13.43 19.99 -1.16
C GLY A 259 14.10 18.63 -1.39
N VAL A 260 14.39 17.85 -0.34
CA VAL A 260 15.07 16.55 -0.47
C VAL A 260 14.23 15.56 -1.26
N LEU A 261 12.93 15.43 -0.94
CA LEU A 261 12.03 14.53 -1.68
C LEU A 261 11.85 14.96 -3.14
N ALA A 262 11.73 16.29 -3.40
CA ALA A 262 11.66 16.82 -4.76
C ALA A 262 12.95 16.53 -5.54
N GLY A 263 14.11 16.65 -4.89
CA GLY A 263 15.40 16.35 -5.49
C GLY A 263 15.54 14.86 -5.84
N ILE A 264 15.18 13.96 -4.93
CA ILE A 264 15.16 12.51 -5.19
C ILE A 264 14.21 12.18 -6.35
N TYR A 265 12.98 12.66 -6.29
CA TYR A 265 11.99 12.41 -7.32
C TYR A 265 12.49 12.86 -8.70
N LYS A 266 12.96 14.11 -8.82
CA LYS A 266 13.48 14.67 -10.08
C LYS A 266 14.70 13.91 -10.62
N LYS A 267 15.60 13.48 -9.73
CA LYS A 267 16.79 12.72 -10.13
C LYS A 267 16.45 11.44 -10.91
N TYR A 268 15.43 10.73 -10.49
CA TYR A 268 15.08 9.42 -11.07
C TYR A 268 13.96 9.47 -12.11
N THR A 269 13.04 10.44 -11.99
CA THR A 269 11.90 10.57 -12.90
C THR A 269 12.13 11.58 -14.01
N GLU A 270 13.16 12.44 -13.89
CA GLU A 270 13.49 13.55 -14.80
C GLU A 270 12.45 14.66 -14.84
N VAL A 271 11.37 14.56 -14.03
CA VAL A 271 10.33 15.58 -13.94
C VAL A 271 10.27 16.20 -12.55
N ALA A 272 9.72 17.40 -12.44
CA ALA A 272 9.49 18.03 -11.16
C ALA A 272 8.39 17.30 -10.39
N LEU A 273 8.56 17.19 -9.06
CA LEU A 273 7.51 16.70 -8.19
C LEU A 273 6.36 17.71 -8.18
N VAL A 274 5.15 17.23 -8.41
CA VAL A 274 3.93 18.07 -8.31
C VAL A 274 3.62 18.42 -6.86
N ASP A 275 2.76 19.40 -6.65
CA ASP A 275 2.24 19.67 -5.32
C ASP A 275 1.46 18.47 -4.80
N LEU A 276 1.87 18.00 -3.63
CA LEU A 276 1.28 16.81 -3.01
C LEU A 276 0.28 17.25 -1.94
N PRO A 277 -0.89 16.62 -1.88
CA PRO A 277 -1.86 16.86 -0.81
C PRO A 277 -1.29 16.46 0.55
N VAL A 278 -1.91 16.98 1.60
CA VAL A 278 -1.73 16.49 2.98
C VAL A 278 -2.88 15.55 3.28
N LEU A 279 -2.61 14.42 3.94
CA LEU A 279 -3.64 13.50 4.43
C LEU A 279 -4.22 14.00 5.75
#